data_ea7278cf868878a4db9e9ac6c1914c73
#
_entry.id   ea7278cf868878a4db9e9ac6c1914c73
#
_cell.length_a   1.000
_cell.length_b   1.000
_cell.length_c   1.000
_cell.angle_alpha   90.00
_cell.angle_beta   90.00
_cell.angle_gamma   90.00
#
_symmetry.space_group_name_H-M   'P 1'
#
loop_
_entity.id
_entity.type
_entity.pdbx_description
1 polymer ?
#
loop_
_entity_poly.entity_id
_entity_poly.type
_entity_poly.pdbx_seq_one_letter_code
_entity_poly.pdbx_strand_id
1 'polypeptide(L)'
;MPILIGLNYFNHLTNNYMSIIQPLHIFFWILRLVAAIILLQTLFFKFTASEESVYIFSTIGMEPWGRIGTGVMELIAAVMLLIPRTTAIGALLAIGLMSGALFFHFATLGIEVKGDGGLLFAYALIVLIFSAVLLFVYQSQIRHLLERM
;
A
#
# COMPACT_ATOMS: atom_id res chain seq x y z
N MET A 1 21.09 31.55 36.92
CA MET A 1 21.95 30.51 36.33
C MET A 1 21.28 29.13 36.17
N PRO A 2 20.39 28.62 37.04
CA PRO A 2 19.72 27.32 36.84
C PRO A 2 18.72 27.28 35.67
N ILE A 3 18.08 28.38 35.28
CA ILE A 3 17.09 28.45 34.20
C ILE A 3 17.72 28.22 32.83
N LEU A 4 18.93 28.70 32.58
CA LEU A 4 19.65 28.50 31.30
C LEU A 4 20.10 27.05 31.11
N ILE A 5 20.42 26.34 32.19
CA ILE A 5 20.78 24.92 32.12
C ILE A 5 19.55 24.07 31.78
N GLY A 6 18.39 24.41 32.37
CA GLY A 6 17.13 23.72 32.04
C GLY A 6 16.69 23.93 30.59
N LEU A 7 16.85 25.13 30.05
CA LEU A 7 16.53 25.44 28.64
C LEU A 7 17.45 24.68 27.65
N ASN A 8 18.75 24.60 27.94
CA ASN A 8 19.69 23.85 27.12
C ASN A 8 19.42 22.33 27.14
N TYR A 9 19.09 21.79 28.31
CA TYR A 9 18.72 20.38 28.44
C TYR A 9 17.42 20.06 27.70
N PHE A 10 16.40 20.90 27.81
CA PHE A 10 15.13 20.77 27.08
C PHE A 10 15.35 20.85 25.57
N ASN A 11 16.14 21.81 25.09
CA ASN A 11 16.45 21.92 23.65
C ASN A 11 17.25 20.71 23.13
N HIS A 12 18.15 20.16 23.96
CA HIS A 12 18.90 18.96 23.57
C HIS A 12 17.98 17.73 23.47
N LEU A 13 17.03 17.57 24.39
CA LEU A 13 16.04 16.49 24.32
C LEU A 13 15.13 16.64 23.10
N THR A 14 14.57 17.83 22.85
CA THR A 14 13.70 18.09 21.70
C THR A 14 14.41 17.85 20.37
N ASN A 15 15.67 18.26 20.23
CA ASN A 15 16.46 18.01 19.04
C ASN A 15 16.74 16.52 18.82
N ASN A 16 17.02 15.74 19.88
CA ASN A 16 17.20 14.31 19.79
C ASN A 16 15.90 13.58 19.41
N TYR A 17 14.76 13.96 19.97
CA TYR A 17 13.46 13.41 19.56
C TYR A 17 13.13 13.73 18.10
N MET A 18 13.35 14.96 17.66
CA MET A 18 13.12 15.40 16.28
C MET A 18 14.00 14.64 15.28
N SER A 19 15.25 14.37 15.62
CA SER A 19 16.20 13.65 14.75
C SER A 19 15.81 12.17 14.52
N ILE A 20 15.06 11.56 15.44
CA ILE A 20 14.59 10.18 15.32
C ILE A 20 13.23 10.11 14.59
N ILE A 21 12.34 11.05 14.85
CA ILE A 21 10.96 11.03 14.32
C ILE A 21 10.94 11.38 12.81
N GLN A 22 11.76 12.31 12.35
CA GLN A 22 11.79 12.73 10.96
C GLN A 22 12.14 11.61 9.98
N PRO A 23 13.20 10.81 10.15
CA PRO A 23 13.54 9.74 9.23
C PRO A 23 12.47 8.63 9.22
N LEU A 24 11.83 8.33 10.34
CA LEU A 24 10.72 7.38 10.39
C LEU A 24 9.50 7.86 9.58
N HIS A 25 9.15 9.13 9.69
CA HIS A 25 8.06 9.71 8.92
C HIS A 25 8.34 9.65 7.41
N ILE A 26 9.55 9.99 6.99
CA ILE A 26 9.99 9.90 5.58
C ILE A 26 9.91 8.44 5.11
N PHE A 27 10.39 7.49 5.92
CA PHE A 27 10.34 6.07 5.58
C PHE A 27 8.90 5.58 5.31
N PHE A 28 7.94 5.90 6.19
CA PHE A 28 6.54 5.50 5.97
C PHE A 28 5.91 6.19 4.76
N TRP A 29 6.31 7.42 4.44
CA TRP A 29 5.90 8.08 3.21
C TRP A 29 6.45 7.37 1.96
N ILE A 30 7.68 6.90 2.00
CA ILE A 30 8.26 6.10 0.90
C ILE A 30 7.44 4.82 0.69
N LEU A 31 7.11 4.08 1.76
CA LEU A 31 6.27 2.87 1.63
C LEU A 31 4.91 3.17 0.99
N ARG A 32 4.26 4.28 1.41
CA ARG A 32 2.97 4.71 0.85
C ARG A 32 3.08 5.07 -0.62
N LEU A 33 4.11 5.84 -1.00
CA LEU A 33 4.35 6.24 -2.38
C LEU A 33 4.63 5.04 -3.28
N VAL A 34 5.52 4.15 -2.87
CA VAL A 34 5.86 2.95 -3.67
C VAL A 34 4.65 2.06 -3.84
N ALA A 35 3.90 1.77 -2.77
CA ALA A 35 2.69 0.96 -2.88
C ALA A 35 1.63 1.60 -3.79
N ALA A 36 1.40 2.92 -3.64
CA ALA A 36 0.45 3.65 -4.48
C ALA A 36 0.88 3.69 -5.95
N ILE A 37 2.17 3.91 -6.24
CA ILE A 37 2.70 3.93 -7.62
C ILE A 37 2.49 2.57 -8.29
N ILE A 38 2.81 1.47 -7.59
CA ILE A 38 2.61 0.12 -8.13
C ILE A 38 1.13 -0.12 -8.43
N LEU A 39 0.22 0.20 -7.50
CA LEU A 39 -1.23 0.07 -7.72
C LEU A 39 -1.69 0.93 -8.90
N LEU A 40 -1.26 2.18 -9.01
CA LEU A 40 -1.66 3.08 -10.10
C LEU A 40 -1.09 2.64 -11.45
N GLN A 41 0.13 2.09 -11.49
CA GLN A 41 0.73 1.56 -12.72
C GLN A 41 -0.12 0.42 -13.29
N THR A 42 -0.61 -0.49 -12.46
CA THR A 42 -1.43 -1.62 -12.93
C THR A 42 -2.78 -1.19 -13.48
N LEU A 43 -3.30 -0.02 -13.09
CA LEU A 43 -4.55 0.53 -13.61
C LEU A 43 -4.53 0.78 -15.12
N PHE A 44 -3.42 1.32 -15.62
CA PHE A 44 -3.28 1.58 -17.06
C PHE A 44 -3.54 0.31 -17.86
N PHE A 45 -2.89 -0.79 -17.50
CA PHE A 45 -3.04 -2.08 -18.18
C PHE A 45 -4.46 -2.67 -18.04
N LYS A 46 -5.09 -2.48 -16.85
CA LYS A 46 -6.44 -2.96 -16.62
C LYS A 46 -7.49 -2.19 -17.41
N PHE A 47 -7.41 -0.86 -17.42
CA PHE A 47 -8.42 -0.04 -18.11
C PHE A 47 -8.23 0.01 -19.63
N THR A 48 -7.01 -0.12 -20.12
CA THR A 48 -6.73 -0.22 -21.57
C THR A 48 -6.97 -1.62 -22.14
N ALA A 49 -7.36 -2.59 -21.30
CA ALA A 49 -7.54 -3.98 -21.70
C ALA A 49 -6.28 -4.55 -22.39
N SER A 50 -5.10 -4.32 -21.79
CA SER A 50 -3.87 -4.90 -22.31
C SER A 50 -4.00 -6.42 -22.45
N GLU A 51 -3.31 -7.00 -23.44
CA GLU A 51 -3.37 -8.44 -23.72
C GLU A 51 -3.05 -9.29 -22.48
N GLU A 52 -2.06 -8.86 -21.68
CA GLU A 52 -1.68 -9.53 -20.46
C GLU A 52 -2.79 -9.46 -19.39
N SER A 53 -3.39 -8.28 -19.20
CA SER A 53 -4.47 -8.09 -18.23
C SER A 53 -5.72 -8.88 -18.61
N VAL A 54 -6.11 -8.87 -19.89
CA VAL A 54 -7.24 -9.67 -20.41
C VAL A 54 -6.95 -11.16 -20.23
N TYR A 55 -5.73 -11.63 -20.53
CA TYR A 55 -5.34 -13.02 -20.32
C TYR A 55 -5.51 -13.45 -18.86
N ILE A 56 -5.01 -12.66 -17.90
CA ILE A 56 -5.12 -12.96 -16.47
C ILE A 56 -6.59 -13.14 -16.07
N PHE A 57 -7.42 -12.14 -16.35
CA PHE A 57 -8.83 -12.16 -15.94
C PHE A 57 -9.69 -13.17 -16.70
N SER A 58 -9.36 -13.48 -17.95
CA SER A 58 -10.00 -14.56 -18.70
C SER A 58 -9.63 -15.94 -18.13
N THR A 59 -8.36 -16.15 -17.78
CA THR A 59 -7.88 -17.43 -17.23
C THR A 59 -8.54 -17.75 -15.89
N ILE A 60 -8.82 -16.75 -15.06
CA ILE A 60 -9.52 -16.92 -13.77
C ILE A 60 -11.05 -16.80 -13.91
N GLY A 61 -11.58 -16.62 -15.13
CA GLY A 61 -13.02 -16.55 -15.39
C GLY A 61 -13.71 -15.26 -14.93
N MET A 62 -12.96 -14.16 -14.76
CA MET A 62 -13.47 -12.89 -14.22
C MET A 62 -13.42 -11.72 -15.21
N GLU A 63 -13.18 -11.96 -16.49
CA GLU A 63 -13.21 -10.91 -17.54
C GLU A 63 -14.65 -10.60 -17.97
N PRO A 64 -15.03 -9.32 -18.20
CA PRO A 64 -14.27 -8.09 -17.98
C PRO A 64 -14.46 -7.48 -16.58
N TRP A 65 -15.45 -7.93 -15.82
CA TRP A 65 -15.93 -7.30 -14.59
C TRP A 65 -14.90 -7.35 -13.45
N GLY A 66 -14.22 -8.49 -13.30
CA GLY A 66 -13.15 -8.63 -12.30
C GLY A 66 -11.99 -7.69 -12.59
N ARG A 67 -11.58 -7.56 -13.86
CA ARG A 67 -10.52 -6.64 -14.28
C ARG A 67 -10.86 -5.18 -13.97
N ILE A 68 -12.04 -4.74 -14.37
CA ILE A 68 -12.48 -3.36 -14.13
C ILE A 68 -12.70 -3.13 -12.64
N GLY A 69 -13.38 -4.07 -11.95
CA GLY A 69 -13.68 -3.94 -10.51
C GLY A 69 -12.43 -3.89 -9.66
N THR A 70 -11.46 -4.77 -9.86
CA THR A 70 -10.18 -4.72 -9.14
C THR A 70 -9.41 -3.45 -9.46
N GLY A 71 -9.42 -2.98 -10.71
CA GLY A 71 -8.82 -1.71 -11.10
C GLY A 71 -9.41 -0.52 -10.32
N VAL A 72 -10.73 -0.43 -10.23
CA VAL A 72 -11.39 0.62 -9.44
C VAL A 72 -11.01 0.53 -7.96
N MET A 73 -10.98 -0.68 -7.38
CA MET A 73 -10.61 -0.87 -5.98
C MET A 73 -9.15 -0.56 -5.71
N GLU A 74 -8.25 -0.85 -6.65
CA GLU A 74 -6.83 -0.46 -6.57
C GLU A 74 -6.65 1.06 -6.62
N LEU A 75 -7.43 1.76 -7.46
CA LEU A 75 -7.43 3.22 -7.49
C LEU A 75 -7.84 3.80 -6.12
N ILE A 76 -8.93 3.30 -5.56
CA ILE A 76 -9.42 3.73 -4.25
C ILE A 76 -8.34 3.46 -3.18
N ALA A 77 -7.75 2.27 -3.17
CA ALA A 77 -6.69 1.92 -2.23
C ALA A 77 -5.48 2.85 -2.35
N ALA A 78 -5.01 3.13 -3.57
CA ALA A 78 -3.89 4.01 -3.83
C ALA A 78 -4.15 5.44 -3.34
N VAL A 79 -5.33 6.00 -3.63
CA VAL A 79 -5.73 7.34 -3.14
C VAL A 79 -5.78 7.37 -1.62
N MET A 80 -6.38 6.34 -0.98
CA MET A 80 -6.49 6.27 0.47
C MET A 80 -5.13 6.09 1.16
N LEU A 81 -4.19 5.36 0.55
CA LEU A 81 -2.81 5.26 1.03
C LEU A 81 -2.10 6.62 1.05
N LEU A 82 -2.34 7.47 0.06
CA LEU A 82 -1.71 8.78 -0.05
C LEU A 82 -2.31 9.82 0.91
N ILE A 83 -3.56 9.68 1.30
CA ILE A 83 -4.21 10.58 2.25
C ILE A 83 -3.85 10.17 3.69
N PRO A 84 -3.20 11.05 4.50
CA PRO A 84 -2.71 10.67 5.83
C PRO A 84 -3.77 10.15 6.81
N ARG A 85 -5.03 10.59 6.65
CA ARG A 85 -6.14 10.21 7.55
C ARG A 85 -6.78 8.86 7.23
N THR A 86 -6.57 8.34 6.02
CA THR A 86 -7.19 7.11 5.53
C THR A 86 -6.19 6.01 5.22
N THR A 87 -4.92 6.22 5.55
CA THR A 87 -3.82 5.30 5.23
C THR A 87 -4.08 3.88 5.71
N ALA A 88 -4.59 3.70 6.93
CA ALA A 88 -4.87 2.36 7.48
C ALA A 88 -5.99 1.63 6.70
N ILE A 89 -7.03 2.34 6.27
CA ILE A 89 -8.12 1.76 5.47
C ILE A 89 -7.62 1.41 4.07
N GLY A 90 -6.86 2.32 3.45
CA GLY A 90 -6.21 2.07 2.15
C GLY A 90 -5.27 0.87 2.19
N ALA A 91 -4.49 0.73 3.28
CA ALA A 91 -3.61 -0.41 3.49
C ALA A 91 -4.39 -1.73 3.66
N LEU A 92 -5.48 -1.72 4.42
CA LEU A 92 -6.34 -2.89 4.59
C LEU A 92 -6.94 -3.34 3.24
N LEU A 93 -7.42 -2.39 2.44
CA LEU A 93 -7.96 -2.66 1.12
C LEU A 93 -6.88 -3.23 0.17
N ALA A 94 -5.69 -2.63 0.16
CA ALA A 94 -4.56 -3.11 -0.63
C ALA A 94 -4.13 -4.53 -0.22
N ILE A 95 -4.13 -4.86 1.08
CA ILE A 95 -3.86 -6.21 1.58
C ILE A 95 -4.87 -7.20 1.00
N GLY A 96 -6.16 -6.89 1.05
CA GLY A 96 -7.21 -7.76 0.50
C GLY A 96 -7.02 -8.01 -1.00
N LEU A 97 -6.77 -6.95 -1.77
CA LEU A 97 -6.54 -7.05 -3.23
C LEU A 97 -5.29 -7.86 -3.56
N MET A 98 -4.18 -7.61 -2.88
CA MET A 98 -2.91 -8.31 -3.15
C MET A 98 -2.95 -9.76 -2.66
N SER A 99 -3.65 -10.05 -1.57
CA SER A 99 -3.88 -11.44 -1.14
C SER A 99 -4.67 -12.23 -2.17
N GLY A 100 -5.70 -11.61 -2.77
CA GLY A 100 -6.44 -12.21 -3.88
C GLY A 100 -5.57 -12.43 -5.12
N ALA A 101 -4.75 -11.44 -5.49
CA ALA A 101 -3.83 -11.57 -6.61
C ALA A 101 -2.82 -12.72 -6.39
N LEU A 102 -2.18 -12.78 -5.23
CA LEU A 102 -1.24 -13.86 -4.89
C LEU A 102 -1.91 -15.22 -4.84
N PHE A 103 -3.15 -15.29 -4.34
CA PHE A 103 -3.93 -16.53 -4.37
C PHE A 103 -4.09 -17.05 -5.80
N PHE A 104 -4.45 -16.20 -6.77
CA PHE A 104 -4.57 -16.62 -8.16
C PHE A 104 -3.24 -16.97 -8.81
N HIS A 105 -2.15 -16.32 -8.42
CA HIS A 105 -0.80 -16.72 -8.84
C HIS A 105 -0.48 -18.15 -8.40
N PHE A 106 -0.78 -18.52 -7.15
CA PHE A 106 -0.52 -19.87 -6.65
C PHE A 106 -1.51 -20.90 -7.17
N ALA A 107 -2.77 -20.53 -7.36
CA ALA A 107 -3.82 -21.47 -7.74
C ALA A 107 -3.90 -21.76 -9.26
N THR A 108 -3.60 -20.77 -10.11
CA THR A 108 -3.97 -20.85 -11.53
C THR A 108 -2.92 -20.26 -12.48
N LEU A 109 -2.37 -19.07 -12.17
CA LEU A 109 -1.56 -18.30 -13.11
C LEU A 109 -0.08 -18.72 -13.15
N GLY A 110 0.44 -19.24 -12.01
CA GLY A 110 1.88 -19.39 -11.80
C GLY A 110 2.55 -18.09 -11.36
N ILE A 111 3.86 -18.16 -11.10
CA ILE A 111 4.64 -16.97 -10.70
C ILE A 111 4.88 -16.05 -11.89
N GLU A 112 5.20 -16.63 -13.04
CA GLU A 112 5.43 -15.90 -14.30
C GLU A 112 4.17 -15.92 -15.16
N VAL A 113 3.76 -14.76 -15.64
CA VAL A 113 2.58 -14.59 -16.49
C VAL A 113 3.01 -14.01 -17.83
N LYS A 114 2.79 -14.75 -18.94
CA LYS A 114 3.11 -14.32 -20.31
C LYS A 114 4.55 -13.81 -20.50
N GLY A 115 5.50 -14.37 -19.79
CA GLY A 115 6.92 -14.00 -19.94
C GLY A 115 7.33 -12.73 -19.19
N ASP A 116 6.55 -12.31 -18.17
CA ASP A 116 6.86 -11.14 -17.32
C ASP A 116 8.03 -11.36 -16.34
N GLY A 117 8.61 -12.57 -16.30
CA GLY A 117 9.67 -12.93 -15.37
C GLY A 117 9.24 -12.89 -13.89
N GLY A 118 7.93 -12.97 -13.60
CA GLY A 118 7.38 -12.90 -12.25
C GLY A 118 7.22 -11.47 -11.71
N LEU A 119 7.23 -10.47 -12.56
CA LEU A 119 7.15 -9.07 -12.18
C LEU A 119 5.83 -8.74 -11.48
N LEU A 120 4.70 -9.24 -11.98
CA LEU A 120 3.38 -9.01 -11.39
C LEU A 120 3.27 -9.66 -10.01
N PHE A 121 3.81 -10.87 -9.84
CA PHE A 121 3.89 -11.54 -8.56
C PHE A 121 4.72 -10.74 -7.56
N ALA A 122 5.89 -10.24 -7.98
CA ALA A 122 6.76 -9.42 -7.13
C ALA A 122 6.07 -8.11 -6.72
N TYR A 123 5.37 -7.44 -7.62
CA TYR A 123 4.60 -6.23 -7.31
C TYR A 123 3.50 -6.50 -6.28
N ALA A 124 2.75 -7.59 -6.43
CA ALA A 124 1.72 -7.96 -5.47
C ALA A 124 2.33 -8.23 -4.08
N LEU A 125 3.47 -8.90 -4.01
CA LEU A 125 4.17 -9.20 -2.76
C LEU A 125 4.70 -7.92 -2.09
N ILE A 126 5.32 -7.01 -2.84
CA ILE A 126 5.83 -5.73 -2.32
C ILE A 126 4.69 -4.90 -1.74
N VAL A 127 3.59 -4.73 -2.49
CA VAL A 127 2.43 -3.96 -2.02
C VAL A 127 1.82 -4.60 -0.79
N LEU A 128 1.71 -5.93 -0.74
CA LEU A 128 1.20 -6.66 0.43
C LEU A 128 2.04 -6.38 1.68
N ILE A 129 3.38 -6.53 1.59
CA ILE A 129 4.29 -6.32 2.72
C ILE A 129 4.24 -4.86 3.18
N PHE A 130 4.32 -3.90 2.26
CA PHE A 130 4.30 -2.47 2.60
C PHE A 130 2.98 -2.07 3.23
N SER A 131 1.86 -2.56 2.70
CA SER A 131 0.53 -2.31 3.26
C SER A 131 0.35 -2.96 4.64
N ALA A 132 0.90 -4.14 4.88
CA ALA A 132 0.88 -4.78 6.21
C ALA A 132 1.64 -3.94 7.25
N VAL A 133 2.83 -3.43 6.90
CA VAL A 133 3.60 -2.52 7.76
C VAL A 133 2.82 -1.23 8.03
N LEU A 134 2.25 -0.62 6.99
CA LEU A 134 1.45 0.61 7.12
C LEU A 134 0.21 0.38 7.98
N LEU A 135 -0.50 -0.73 7.80
CA LEU A 135 -1.67 -1.07 8.61
C LEU A 135 -1.29 -1.19 10.10
N PHE A 136 -0.18 -1.88 10.39
CA PHE A 136 0.30 -2.04 11.77
C PHE A 136 0.64 -0.69 12.41
N VAL A 137 1.31 0.20 11.69
CA VAL A 137 1.72 1.52 12.20
C VAL A 137 0.52 2.46 12.36
N TYR A 138 -0.42 2.45 11.42
CA TYR A 138 -1.56 3.37 11.39
C TYR A 138 -2.86 2.75 11.95
N GLN A 139 -2.82 1.61 12.62
CA GLN A 139 -4.01 0.91 13.16
C GLN A 139 -4.90 1.75 14.09
N SER A 140 -4.31 2.75 14.77
CA SER A 140 -5.07 3.70 15.60
C SER A 140 -6.14 4.46 14.82
N GLN A 141 -5.93 4.70 13.52
CA GLN A 141 -6.92 5.36 12.67
C GLN A 141 -8.22 4.55 12.57
N ILE A 142 -8.11 3.22 12.48
CA ILE A 142 -9.28 2.32 12.43
C ILE A 142 -10.00 2.33 13.79
N ARG A 143 -9.27 2.27 14.90
CA ARG A 143 -9.85 2.33 16.24
C ARG A 143 -10.66 3.60 16.45
N HIS A 144 -10.11 4.77 16.12
CA HIS A 144 -10.82 6.04 16.22
C HIS A 144 -12.07 6.13 15.32
N LEU A 145 -12.07 5.43 14.20
CA LEU A 145 -13.25 5.36 13.33
C LEU A 145 -14.36 4.53 13.99
N LEU A 146 -14.02 3.39 14.55
CA LEU A 146 -14.98 2.51 15.25
C LEU A 146 -15.57 3.14 16.52
N GLU A 147 -14.79 3.95 17.24
CA GLU A 147 -15.24 4.67 18.44
C GLU A 147 -16.24 5.81 18.13
N ARG A 148 -16.32 6.26 16.88
CA ARG A 148 -17.22 7.34 16.43
C ARG A 148 -18.52 6.85 15.80
N MET A 149 -18.64 5.54 15.56
CA MET A 149 -19.84 4.90 15.01
C MET A 149 -20.75 4.37 16.11
#